data_6853b0f1ae838e0178301f3d43829e42
#
_entry.id   6853b0f1ae838e0178301f3d43829e42
#
_cell.length_a   1.000
_cell.length_b   1.000
_cell.length_c   1.000
_cell.angle_alpha   90.00
_cell.angle_beta   90.00
_cell.angle_gamma   90.00
#
_symmetry.space_group_name_H-M   'P 1'
#
loop_
_entity.id
_entity.type
_entity.pdbx_description
1 polymer ?
#
loop_
_entity_poly.entity_id
_entity_poly.type
_entity_poly.pdbx_seq_one_letter_code
_entity_poly.pdbx_strand_id
1 'polypeptide(L)'
;LSIRRQRQMCIRDRFTPDPDGLWINYPMGVMWAFEGRGMKLESGLDIVLFGNIPNGSGLSSSASLEVVTGYMLKDIYGFDVTNQDIALIGQYSENNYNGCNCGIMDQFASAMGKKDNAIFLDCNTLDFEYAPIVLDGAKIVVTNSMVKHSLVTSAYNDRRNESAQALKDLQTVCDIKTLGDLTDEEFEAHKDAIKDEVARKRGKHAVYENQRTIKAVKALKENDIETFGKLMNASHVSLRDDYETSCPEVDVLVDEAWKIPGVIGSRITGGGFGGCTVSIVKDEAIDQFKANLTKAYEEKVGKTPEF
;
A
#
# COMPACT_ATOMS: atom_id res chain seq x y z
N LEU A 1 24.29 8.99 5.64
CA LEU A 1 23.47 8.27 6.62
C LEU A 1 23.59 8.98 7.97
N SER A 2 22.53 9.63 8.42
CA SER A 2 22.52 10.29 9.72
C SER A 2 22.00 9.30 10.75
N ILE A 3 22.90 8.71 11.53
CA ILE A 3 22.52 7.95 12.72
C ILE A 3 22.20 9.00 13.80
N ARG A 4 20.93 9.25 14.07
CA ARG A 4 20.53 10.05 15.22
C ARG A 4 20.35 9.13 16.43
N ARG A 5 21.23 9.26 17.43
CA ARG A 5 20.92 8.80 18.79
C ARG A 5 19.90 9.76 19.38
N GLN A 6 18.70 9.30 19.57
CA GLN A 6 17.71 10.06 20.32
C GLN A 6 17.50 9.37 21.67
N ARG A 7 17.90 10.05 22.75
CA ARG A 7 17.63 9.61 24.11
C ARG A 7 16.23 10.12 24.44
N GLN A 8 15.27 9.21 24.53
CA GLN A 8 13.94 9.55 24.94
C GLN A 8 13.71 9.05 26.37
N MET A 9 13.61 9.99 27.33
CA MET A 9 13.06 9.68 28.64
C MET A 9 11.54 9.54 28.46
N CYS A 10 11.01 8.32 28.55
CA CYS A 10 9.58 8.12 28.65
C CYS A 10 9.09 8.69 29.95
N ILE A 11 8.44 9.86 29.90
CA ILE A 11 7.60 10.35 30.98
C ILE A 11 6.29 9.55 30.87
N ARG A 12 5.96 8.82 31.93
CA ARG A 12 4.91 7.77 31.97
C ARG A 12 3.48 8.19 31.60
N ASP A 13 3.20 9.46 31.31
CA ASP A 13 1.84 9.96 31.28
C ASP A 13 1.39 10.59 29.97
N ARG A 14 2.24 10.73 28.94
CA ARG A 14 1.81 11.38 27.68
C ARG A 14 2.57 10.92 26.45
N PHE A 15 2.03 9.91 25.79
CA PHE A 15 2.29 9.75 24.36
C PHE A 15 1.49 10.83 23.61
N THR A 16 2.08 11.98 23.40
CA THR A 16 1.50 13.05 22.60
C THR A 16 2.21 13.08 21.26
N PRO A 17 1.49 13.10 20.12
CA PRO A 17 2.12 13.23 18.82
C PRO A 17 3.00 14.47 18.73
N ASP A 18 4.17 14.32 18.14
CA ASP A 18 5.04 15.45 17.82
C ASP A 18 4.32 16.35 16.80
N PRO A 19 4.07 17.63 17.09
CA PRO A 19 3.33 18.52 16.21
C PRO A 19 4.05 18.81 14.89
N ASP A 20 5.38 18.64 14.84
CA ASP A 20 6.17 18.79 13.61
C ASP A 20 6.06 17.58 12.68
N GLY A 21 5.28 16.55 13.06
CA GLY A 21 5.03 15.36 12.24
C GLY A 21 6.27 14.52 12.00
N LEU A 22 7.20 14.48 12.93
CA LEU A 22 8.46 13.76 12.80
C LEU A 22 8.23 12.25 12.76
N TRP A 23 9.14 11.53 12.09
CA TRP A 23 9.13 10.07 11.97
C TRP A 23 9.00 9.33 13.31
N ILE A 24 9.36 9.99 14.42
CA ILE A 24 9.27 9.45 15.77
C ILE A 24 7.82 9.12 16.18
N ASN A 25 6.83 9.76 15.55
CA ASN A 25 5.42 9.49 15.83
C ASN A 25 5.03 8.04 15.50
N TYR A 26 5.67 7.39 14.55
CA TYR A 26 5.37 5.99 14.21
C TYR A 26 5.71 5.03 15.36
N PRO A 27 6.95 4.95 15.88
CA PRO A 27 7.24 4.11 17.03
C PRO A 27 6.52 4.56 18.30
N MET A 28 6.34 5.86 18.53
CA MET A 28 5.57 6.36 19.68
C MET A 28 4.11 5.96 19.65
N GLY A 29 3.47 6.03 18.48
CA GLY A 29 2.09 5.61 18.29
C GLY A 29 1.89 4.11 18.53
N VAL A 30 2.87 3.28 18.13
CA VAL A 30 2.83 1.84 18.43
C VAL A 30 2.96 1.60 19.94
N MET A 31 3.89 2.27 20.63
CA MET A 31 4.01 2.18 22.09
C MET A 31 2.73 2.61 22.79
N TRP A 32 2.15 3.73 22.36
CA TRP A 32 0.85 4.20 22.85
C TRP A 32 -0.26 3.17 22.65
N ALA A 33 -0.32 2.53 21.48
CA ALA A 33 -1.32 1.52 21.17
C ALA A 33 -1.16 0.24 21.99
N PHE A 34 0.08 -0.15 22.34
CA PHE A 34 0.34 -1.27 23.25
C PHE A 34 -0.14 -0.94 24.65
N GLU A 35 0.20 0.25 25.18
CA GLU A 35 -0.25 0.67 26.51
C GLU A 35 -1.77 0.78 26.61
N GLY A 36 -2.41 1.35 25.57
CA GLY A 36 -3.87 1.45 25.49
C GLY A 36 -4.59 0.09 25.51
N ARG A 37 -3.89 -0.99 25.18
CA ARG A 37 -4.37 -2.38 25.28
C ARG A 37 -3.99 -3.05 26.60
N GLY A 38 -3.43 -2.32 27.56
CA GLY A 38 -3.03 -2.85 28.86
C GLY A 38 -1.65 -3.52 28.89
N MET A 39 -0.91 -3.49 27.79
CA MET A 39 0.46 -4.00 27.68
C MET A 39 1.45 -2.92 28.12
N LYS A 40 1.76 -2.90 29.40
CA LYS A 40 2.55 -1.84 30.02
C LYS A 40 4.03 -1.95 29.67
N LEU A 41 4.62 -0.82 29.31
CA LEU A 41 6.05 -0.67 29.11
C LEU A 41 6.72 -0.36 30.45
N GLU A 42 7.30 -1.38 31.10
CA GLU A 42 7.83 -1.28 32.46
C GLU A 42 9.13 -0.48 32.59
N SER A 43 9.83 -0.26 31.47
CA SER A 43 11.11 0.48 31.42
C SER A 43 11.20 1.37 30.19
N GLY A 44 12.03 2.41 30.26
CA GLY A 44 12.42 3.18 29.08
C GLY A 44 13.39 2.40 28.18
N LEU A 45 13.45 2.79 26.90
CA LEU A 45 14.28 2.16 25.89
C LEU A 45 15.18 3.18 25.20
N ASP A 46 16.48 2.84 25.04
CA ASP A 46 17.37 3.51 24.09
C ASP A 46 17.35 2.72 22.78
N ILE A 47 16.82 3.31 21.69
CA ILE A 47 16.60 2.60 20.42
C ILE A 47 17.47 3.21 19.32
N VAL A 48 18.12 2.36 18.54
CA VAL A 48 18.78 2.72 17.27
C VAL A 48 18.03 2.03 16.15
N LEU A 49 17.53 2.81 15.20
CA LEU A 49 16.79 2.32 14.04
C LEU A 49 17.65 2.48 12.78
N PHE A 50 17.65 1.42 11.97
CA PHE A 50 18.27 1.42 10.64
C PHE A 50 17.26 0.87 9.64
N GLY A 51 17.14 1.51 8.48
CA GLY A 51 16.28 1.07 7.39
C GLY A 51 16.83 1.50 6.03
N ASN A 52 16.55 0.70 5.01
CA ASN A 52 16.93 0.97 3.63
C ASN A 52 15.70 1.15 2.70
N ILE A 53 14.48 1.15 3.25
CA ILE A 53 13.27 1.45 2.49
C ILE A 53 13.25 2.97 2.24
N PRO A 54 13.16 3.42 0.96
CA PRO A 54 13.12 4.84 0.65
C PRO A 54 11.90 5.51 1.28
N ASN A 55 12.11 6.64 1.97
CA ASN A 55 11.05 7.36 2.66
C ASN A 55 10.13 8.10 1.68
N GLY A 56 8.81 7.96 1.87
CA GLY A 56 7.80 8.66 1.08
C GLY A 56 7.77 8.23 -0.39
N SER A 57 8.15 6.98 -0.66
CA SER A 57 8.20 6.38 -2.01
C SER A 57 7.01 5.46 -2.30
N GLY A 58 6.05 5.32 -1.38
CA GLY A 58 4.94 4.37 -1.51
C GLY A 58 5.33 2.91 -1.25
N LEU A 59 6.50 2.67 -0.62
CA LEU A 59 6.99 1.33 -0.24
C LEU A 59 6.77 1.04 1.25
N SER A 60 5.79 1.64 1.85
CA SER A 60 5.32 1.35 3.23
C SER A 60 6.39 1.50 4.31
N SER A 61 7.25 2.54 4.22
CA SER A 61 8.30 2.77 5.21
C SER A 61 7.74 3.05 6.61
N SER A 62 6.58 3.69 6.74
CA SER A 62 5.86 3.90 8.00
C SER A 62 5.43 2.58 8.62
N ALA A 63 4.70 1.76 7.89
CA ALA A 63 4.23 0.45 8.34
C ALA A 63 5.38 -0.49 8.73
N SER A 64 6.50 -0.47 7.96
CA SER A 64 7.71 -1.23 8.31
C SER A 64 8.28 -0.79 9.66
N LEU A 65 8.31 0.52 9.94
CA LEU A 65 8.77 1.06 11.21
C LEU A 65 7.82 0.71 12.36
N GLU A 66 6.52 0.77 12.12
CA GLU A 66 5.50 0.37 13.10
C GLU A 66 5.59 -1.11 13.44
N VAL A 67 5.68 -1.97 12.44
CA VAL A 67 5.74 -3.42 12.61
C VAL A 67 7.03 -3.83 13.32
N VAL A 68 8.19 -3.30 12.94
CA VAL A 68 9.45 -3.63 13.63
C VAL A 68 9.44 -3.13 15.09
N THR A 69 8.80 -2.00 15.37
CA THR A 69 8.60 -1.52 16.74
C THR A 69 7.72 -2.47 17.54
N GLY A 70 6.61 -2.95 16.95
CA GLY A 70 5.75 -3.94 17.59
C GLY A 70 6.47 -5.24 17.92
N TYR A 71 7.28 -5.75 16.99
CA TYR A 71 8.12 -6.92 17.23
C TYR A 71 9.15 -6.70 18.33
N MET A 72 9.81 -5.58 18.33
CA MET A 72 10.78 -5.21 19.37
C MET A 72 10.11 -5.18 20.76
N LEU A 73 8.93 -4.57 20.89
CA LEU A 73 8.19 -4.52 22.16
C LEU A 73 7.73 -5.90 22.61
N LYS A 74 7.23 -6.72 21.68
CA LYS A 74 6.89 -8.12 21.93
C LYS A 74 8.06 -8.88 22.54
N ASP A 75 9.23 -8.78 21.93
CA ASP A 75 10.42 -9.55 22.36
C ASP A 75 10.99 -9.03 23.69
N ILE A 76 11.06 -7.71 23.88
CA ILE A 76 11.67 -7.11 25.09
C ILE A 76 10.80 -7.35 26.32
N TYR A 77 9.47 -7.17 26.18
CA TYR A 77 8.54 -7.25 27.33
C TYR A 77 7.79 -8.58 27.42
N GLY A 78 8.01 -9.51 26.47
CA GLY A 78 7.37 -10.84 26.46
C GLY A 78 5.86 -10.77 26.24
N PHE A 79 5.37 -9.81 25.46
CA PHE A 79 3.94 -9.69 25.19
C PHE A 79 3.44 -10.85 24.31
N ASP A 80 2.32 -11.44 24.70
CA ASP A 80 1.66 -12.50 23.94
C ASP A 80 0.77 -11.88 22.84
N VAL A 81 1.39 -11.53 21.73
CA VAL A 81 0.74 -11.00 20.54
C VAL A 81 1.21 -11.74 19.28
N THR A 82 0.29 -11.97 18.36
CA THR A 82 0.59 -12.58 17.06
C THR A 82 1.15 -11.54 16.07
N ASN A 83 1.66 -11.99 14.93
CA ASN A 83 2.06 -11.09 13.85
C ASN A 83 0.87 -10.28 13.31
N GLN A 84 -0.32 -10.90 13.26
CA GLN A 84 -1.55 -10.25 12.86
C GLN A 84 -1.96 -9.17 13.86
N ASP A 85 -1.79 -9.42 15.18
CA ASP A 85 -2.03 -8.40 16.21
C ASP A 85 -1.08 -7.21 16.04
N ILE A 86 0.20 -7.46 15.73
CA ILE A 86 1.18 -6.40 15.47
C ILE A 86 0.76 -5.55 14.27
N ALA A 87 0.27 -6.18 13.18
CA ALA A 87 -0.25 -5.43 12.03
C ALA A 87 -1.44 -4.55 12.40
N LEU A 88 -2.39 -5.09 13.19
CA LEU A 88 -3.56 -4.35 13.68
C LEU A 88 -3.17 -3.23 14.65
N ILE A 89 -2.15 -3.42 15.47
CA ILE A 89 -1.63 -2.38 16.37
C ILE A 89 -0.99 -1.26 15.55
N GLY A 90 -0.19 -1.59 14.53
CA GLY A 90 0.40 -0.61 13.61
C GLY A 90 -0.66 0.21 12.88
N GLN A 91 -1.66 -0.45 12.28
CA GLN A 91 -2.78 0.25 11.65
C GLN A 91 -3.54 1.16 12.62
N TYR A 92 -3.80 0.67 13.83
CA TYR A 92 -4.48 1.47 14.85
C TYR A 92 -3.66 2.72 15.23
N SER A 93 -2.34 2.58 15.33
CA SER A 93 -1.40 3.68 15.54
C SER A 93 -1.46 4.69 14.39
N GLU A 94 -1.37 4.23 13.14
CA GLU A 94 -1.43 5.09 11.95
C GLU A 94 -2.75 5.90 11.92
N ASN A 95 -3.88 5.24 12.17
CA ASN A 95 -5.20 5.85 12.08
C ASN A 95 -5.49 6.83 13.23
N ASN A 96 -5.11 6.49 14.47
CA ASN A 96 -5.56 7.22 15.65
C ASN A 96 -4.49 8.11 16.29
N TYR A 97 -3.22 7.81 16.04
CA TYR A 97 -2.10 8.61 16.56
C TYR A 97 -1.50 9.50 15.48
N ASN A 98 -1.30 8.98 14.26
CA ASN A 98 -0.74 9.73 13.15
C ASN A 98 -1.79 10.43 12.27
N GLY A 99 -3.08 10.07 12.39
CA GLY A 99 -4.20 10.72 11.70
C GLY A 99 -4.35 10.33 10.23
N CYS A 100 -3.70 9.27 9.77
CA CYS A 100 -3.85 8.71 8.42
C CYS A 100 -4.85 7.55 8.44
N ASN A 101 -6.03 7.72 7.87
CA ASN A 101 -7.08 6.70 7.84
C ASN A 101 -6.78 5.56 6.82
N CYS A 102 -5.60 4.94 6.93
CA CYS A 102 -5.18 3.87 6.02
C CYS A 102 -5.93 2.55 6.26
N GLY A 103 -5.95 1.69 5.23
CA GLY A 103 -6.30 0.28 5.36
C GLY A 103 -5.16 -0.51 6.02
N ILE A 104 -5.37 -1.84 6.18
CA ILE A 104 -4.39 -2.71 6.87
C ILE A 104 -3.26 -3.21 5.96
N MET A 105 -3.35 -3.00 4.65
CA MET A 105 -2.49 -3.66 3.65
C MET A 105 -1.00 -3.56 3.98
N ASP A 106 -0.52 -2.38 4.29
CA ASP A 106 0.92 -2.11 4.45
C ASP A 106 1.48 -2.78 5.70
N GLN A 107 0.77 -2.67 6.82
CA GLN A 107 1.16 -3.31 8.07
C GLN A 107 1.03 -4.84 7.97
N PHE A 108 -0.03 -5.33 7.32
CA PHE A 108 -0.23 -6.75 7.14
C PHE A 108 0.84 -7.37 6.23
N ALA A 109 1.16 -6.71 5.11
CA ALA A 109 2.23 -7.16 4.21
C ALA A 109 3.59 -7.17 4.91
N SER A 110 3.88 -6.17 5.74
CA SER A 110 5.13 -6.09 6.51
C SER A 110 5.23 -7.17 7.59
N ALA A 111 4.13 -7.49 8.28
CA ALA A 111 4.10 -8.45 9.38
C ALA A 111 3.98 -9.91 8.92
N MET A 112 3.30 -10.15 7.80
CA MET A 112 2.92 -11.49 7.33
C MET A 112 3.62 -11.89 6.04
N GLY A 113 4.49 -11.04 5.47
CA GLY A 113 5.20 -11.30 4.21
C GLY A 113 5.96 -12.63 4.23
N LYS A 114 5.88 -13.39 3.15
CA LYS A 114 6.58 -14.64 2.96
C LYS A 114 7.30 -14.63 1.61
N LYS A 115 8.55 -15.08 1.62
CA LYS A 115 9.37 -15.13 0.40
C LYS A 115 8.65 -15.88 -0.73
N ASP A 116 8.73 -15.32 -1.93
CA ASP A 116 8.16 -15.88 -3.17
C ASP A 116 6.65 -16.11 -3.12
N ASN A 117 5.93 -15.32 -2.30
CA ASN A 117 4.48 -15.39 -2.21
C ASN A 117 3.84 -14.00 -2.22
N ALA A 118 2.70 -13.88 -2.86
CA ALA A 118 1.75 -12.81 -2.63
C ALA A 118 0.80 -13.20 -1.49
N ILE A 119 0.28 -12.20 -0.78
CA ILE A 119 -0.77 -12.38 0.22
C ILE A 119 -2.09 -11.98 -0.42
N PHE A 120 -3.05 -12.88 -0.42
CA PHE A 120 -4.45 -12.55 -0.70
C PHE A 120 -5.18 -12.42 0.63
N LEU A 121 -5.59 -11.21 0.94
CA LEU A 121 -6.19 -10.83 2.22
C LEU A 121 -7.63 -10.38 2.02
N ASP A 122 -8.56 -10.97 2.75
CA ASP A 122 -9.88 -10.38 2.96
C ASP A 122 -9.76 -9.31 4.07
N CYS A 123 -9.90 -8.05 3.69
CA CYS A 123 -9.77 -6.93 4.63
C CYS A 123 -10.92 -6.82 5.63
N ASN A 124 -12.03 -7.56 5.45
CA ASN A 124 -13.17 -7.54 6.37
C ASN A 124 -13.01 -8.58 7.48
N THR A 125 -12.59 -9.81 7.11
CA THR A 125 -12.46 -10.94 8.06
C THR A 125 -11.03 -11.10 8.56
N LEU A 126 -10.05 -10.56 7.84
CA LEU A 126 -8.61 -10.78 8.01
C LEU A 126 -8.17 -12.23 7.71
N ASP A 127 -9.03 -13.01 7.06
CA ASP A 127 -8.63 -14.29 6.49
C ASP A 127 -7.67 -14.04 5.33
N PHE A 128 -6.63 -14.84 5.22
CA PHE A 128 -5.65 -14.69 4.17
C PHE A 128 -5.10 -16.02 3.69
N GLU A 129 -4.61 -16.00 2.46
CA GLU A 129 -3.86 -17.12 1.89
C GLU A 129 -2.62 -16.62 1.16
N TYR A 130 -1.64 -17.51 1.02
CA TYR A 130 -0.45 -17.25 0.20
C TYR A 130 -0.66 -17.78 -1.21
N ALA A 131 -0.44 -16.93 -2.19
CA ALA A 131 -0.38 -17.32 -3.60
C ALA A 131 1.09 -17.31 -4.05
N PRO A 132 1.64 -18.43 -4.56
CA PRO A 132 3.03 -18.47 -5.00
C PRO A 132 3.26 -17.53 -6.18
N ILE A 133 4.39 -16.82 -6.15
CA ILE A 133 4.87 -16.00 -7.26
C ILE A 133 6.06 -16.73 -7.88
N VAL A 134 5.83 -17.38 -9.03
CA VAL A 134 6.87 -18.07 -9.79
C VAL A 134 7.28 -17.20 -10.98
N LEU A 135 8.47 -16.65 -10.91
CA LEU A 135 9.00 -15.72 -11.93
C LEU A 135 10.20 -16.38 -12.66
N ASP A 136 9.93 -17.49 -13.36
CA ASP A 136 10.98 -18.15 -14.14
C ASP A 136 11.44 -17.24 -15.28
N GLY A 137 12.70 -16.77 -15.20
CA GLY A 137 13.29 -15.86 -16.18
C GLY A 137 12.72 -14.43 -16.17
N ALA A 138 12.11 -14.00 -15.05
CA ALA A 138 11.63 -12.62 -14.85
C ALA A 138 11.87 -12.14 -13.42
N LYS A 139 11.81 -10.82 -13.21
CA LYS A 139 11.94 -10.19 -11.90
C LYS A 139 10.90 -9.12 -11.70
N ILE A 140 10.60 -8.86 -10.43
CA ILE A 140 9.90 -7.66 -10.00
C ILE A 140 10.91 -6.52 -9.96
N VAL A 141 10.64 -5.46 -10.72
CA VAL A 141 11.42 -4.23 -10.72
C VAL A 141 10.56 -3.12 -10.14
N VAL A 142 11.01 -2.53 -9.04
CA VAL A 142 10.39 -1.34 -8.46
C VAL A 142 11.11 -0.12 -9.00
N THR A 143 10.35 0.85 -9.52
CA THR A 143 10.88 2.10 -10.06
C THR A 143 10.34 3.27 -9.26
N ASN A 144 11.24 4.01 -8.60
CA ASN A 144 10.91 5.21 -7.84
C ASN A 144 10.86 6.42 -8.80
N SER A 145 9.72 7.08 -8.87
CA SER A 145 9.51 8.28 -9.69
C SER A 145 10.27 9.52 -9.19
N MET A 146 10.80 9.48 -7.98
CA MET A 146 11.41 10.64 -7.30
C MET A 146 10.44 11.82 -7.13
N VAL A 147 9.12 11.53 -7.16
CA VAL A 147 8.06 12.52 -6.97
C VAL A 147 7.34 12.25 -5.67
N LYS A 148 7.26 13.28 -4.82
CA LYS A 148 6.53 13.29 -3.56
C LYS A 148 5.54 14.45 -3.59
N HIS A 149 4.28 14.15 -3.33
CA HIS A 149 3.25 15.18 -3.18
C HIS A 149 2.99 15.48 -1.70
N SER A 150 2.92 16.75 -1.33
CA SER A 150 2.75 17.18 0.06
C SER A 150 1.34 16.93 0.63
N LEU A 151 0.35 16.65 -0.23
CA LEU A 151 -1.06 16.49 0.14
C LEU A 151 -1.55 15.04 0.06
N VAL A 152 -0.66 14.04 0.10
CA VAL A 152 -1.02 12.61 -0.05
C VAL A 152 -2.06 12.19 0.97
N THR A 153 -1.89 12.52 2.24
CA THR A 153 -2.80 12.10 3.33
C THR A 153 -4.21 12.67 3.14
N SER A 154 -4.36 13.95 2.77
CA SER A 154 -5.68 14.54 2.54
C SER A 154 -6.36 13.94 1.32
N ALA A 155 -5.63 13.82 0.19
CA ALA A 155 -6.16 13.24 -1.04
C ALA A 155 -6.56 11.76 -0.84
N TYR A 156 -5.79 11.00 -0.07
CA TYR A 156 -6.12 9.62 0.28
C TYR A 156 -7.42 9.55 1.09
N ASN A 157 -7.57 10.40 2.11
CA ASN A 157 -8.79 10.46 2.92
C ASN A 157 -10.02 10.86 2.07
N ASP A 158 -9.85 11.76 1.09
CA ASP A 158 -10.92 12.13 0.16
C ASP A 158 -11.37 10.92 -0.66
N ARG A 159 -10.45 10.14 -1.25
CA ARG A 159 -10.78 8.91 -2.00
C ARG A 159 -11.53 7.90 -1.16
N ARG A 160 -11.15 7.76 0.12
CA ARG A 160 -11.86 6.89 1.06
C ARG A 160 -13.28 7.37 1.33
N ASN A 161 -13.48 8.67 1.54
CA ASN A 161 -14.79 9.25 1.79
C ASN A 161 -15.70 9.14 0.55
N GLU A 162 -15.17 9.38 -0.65
CA GLU A 162 -15.87 9.23 -1.92
C GLU A 162 -16.33 7.78 -2.14
N SER A 163 -15.47 6.80 -1.83
CA SER A 163 -15.81 5.37 -1.88
C SER A 163 -16.87 4.99 -0.84
N ALA A 164 -16.79 5.55 0.37
CA ALA A 164 -17.80 5.33 1.42
C ALA A 164 -19.16 5.91 1.02
N GLN A 165 -19.19 7.05 0.32
CA GLN A 165 -20.42 7.60 -0.23
C GLN A 165 -21.03 6.67 -1.28
N ALA A 166 -20.21 6.10 -2.18
CA ALA A 166 -20.67 5.13 -3.16
C ALA A 166 -21.31 3.89 -2.51
N LEU A 167 -20.68 3.36 -1.46
CA LEU A 167 -21.23 2.24 -0.69
C LEU A 167 -22.57 2.60 -0.06
N LYS A 168 -22.67 3.75 0.59
CA LYS A 168 -23.89 4.22 1.23
C LYS A 168 -25.06 4.36 0.23
N ASP A 169 -24.78 4.88 -0.96
CA ASP A 169 -25.80 5.03 -2.00
C ASP A 169 -26.26 3.66 -2.52
N LEU A 170 -25.34 2.72 -2.76
CA LEU A 170 -25.66 1.35 -3.19
C LEU A 170 -26.42 0.56 -2.13
N GLN A 171 -26.18 0.78 -0.86
CA GLN A 171 -26.93 0.15 0.23
C GLN A 171 -28.41 0.53 0.27
N THR A 172 -28.82 1.56 -0.46
CA THR A 172 -30.25 1.90 -0.61
C THR A 172 -31.01 0.94 -1.54
N VAL A 173 -30.30 0.20 -2.39
CA VAL A 173 -30.87 -0.70 -3.42
C VAL A 173 -30.28 -2.12 -3.38
N CYS A 174 -29.19 -2.34 -2.64
CA CYS A 174 -28.50 -3.63 -2.49
C CYS A 174 -28.32 -3.96 -1.01
N ASP A 175 -28.46 -5.22 -0.65
CA ASP A 175 -28.12 -5.73 0.70
C ASP A 175 -26.62 -6.13 0.74
N ILE A 176 -25.76 -5.14 0.87
CA ILE A 176 -24.31 -5.29 0.90
C ILE A 176 -23.71 -4.61 2.14
N LYS A 177 -22.60 -5.14 2.64
CA LYS A 177 -21.83 -4.54 3.72
C LYS A 177 -20.63 -3.75 3.21
N THR A 178 -20.05 -4.18 2.11
CA THR A 178 -18.87 -3.57 1.48
C THR A 178 -19.03 -3.53 -0.03
N LEU A 179 -18.27 -2.69 -0.71
CA LEU A 179 -18.23 -2.65 -2.17
C LEU A 179 -17.68 -3.96 -2.77
N GLY A 180 -16.84 -4.68 -2.02
CA GLY A 180 -16.32 -5.99 -2.42
C GLY A 180 -17.34 -7.11 -2.48
N ASP A 181 -18.54 -6.92 -1.92
CA ASP A 181 -19.63 -7.90 -1.97
C ASP A 181 -20.29 -7.97 -3.36
N LEU A 182 -20.03 -6.97 -4.23
CA LEU A 182 -20.61 -6.91 -5.57
C LEU A 182 -19.70 -7.51 -6.63
N THR A 183 -20.31 -8.13 -7.61
CA THR A 183 -19.68 -8.44 -8.90
C THR A 183 -19.69 -7.22 -9.83
N ASP A 184 -18.91 -7.29 -10.93
CA ASP A 184 -18.90 -6.25 -11.96
C ASP A 184 -20.31 -6.04 -12.53
N GLU A 185 -21.06 -7.13 -12.80
CA GLU A 185 -22.42 -7.12 -13.36
C GLU A 185 -23.44 -6.52 -12.39
N GLU A 186 -23.36 -6.85 -11.11
CA GLU A 186 -24.25 -6.30 -10.08
C GLU A 186 -24.01 -4.81 -9.89
N PHE A 187 -22.73 -4.36 -9.91
CA PHE A 187 -22.42 -2.94 -9.88
C PHE A 187 -23.02 -2.20 -11.08
N GLU A 188 -22.86 -2.72 -12.30
CA GLU A 188 -23.41 -2.11 -13.52
C GLU A 188 -24.95 -2.01 -13.47
N ALA A 189 -25.62 -2.99 -12.86
CA ALA A 189 -27.08 -2.99 -12.71
C ALA A 189 -27.58 -1.93 -11.72
N HIS A 190 -26.77 -1.54 -10.74
CA HIS A 190 -27.18 -0.68 -9.63
C HIS A 190 -26.44 0.66 -9.55
N LYS A 191 -25.43 0.91 -10.40
CA LYS A 191 -24.58 2.12 -10.37
C LYS A 191 -25.33 3.44 -10.41
N ASP A 192 -26.54 3.47 -10.99
CA ASP A 192 -27.36 4.68 -11.10
C ASP A 192 -27.98 5.12 -9.76
N ALA A 193 -27.91 4.28 -8.72
CA ALA A 193 -28.20 4.68 -7.35
C ALA A 193 -27.19 5.71 -6.84
N ILE A 194 -25.94 5.63 -7.28
CA ILE A 194 -24.89 6.60 -6.93
C ILE A 194 -25.08 7.84 -7.80
N LYS A 195 -25.57 8.93 -7.20
CA LYS A 195 -25.88 10.17 -7.92
C LYS A 195 -24.66 11.02 -8.22
N ASP A 196 -23.68 11.02 -7.32
CA ASP A 196 -22.43 11.72 -7.52
C ASP A 196 -21.52 10.95 -8.49
N GLU A 197 -21.08 11.60 -9.57
CA GLU A 197 -20.25 10.96 -10.60
C GLU A 197 -18.86 10.58 -10.11
N VAL A 198 -18.31 11.38 -9.18
CA VAL A 198 -17.00 11.10 -8.58
C VAL A 198 -17.12 9.85 -7.70
N ALA A 199 -18.09 9.82 -6.79
CA ALA A 199 -18.35 8.65 -5.95
C ALA A 199 -18.65 7.40 -6.80
N ARG A 200 -19.37 7.54 -7.94
CA ARG A 200 -19.64 6.43 -8.86
C ARG A 200 -18.36 5.86 -9.47
N LYS A 201 -17.41 6.69 -9.90
CA LYS A 201 -16.10 6.25 -10.38
C LYS A 201 -15.32 5.51 -9.29
N ARG A 202 -15.30 6.03 -8.05
CA ARG A 202 -14.61 5.39 -6.93
C ARG A 202 -15.24 4.03 -6.58
N GLY A 203 -16.57 3.96 -6.56
CA GLY A 203 -17.31 2.71 -6.36
C GLY A 203 -17.01 1.69 -7.44
N LYS A 204 -17.01 2.11 -8.71
CA LYS A 204 -16.62 1.27 -9.85
C LYS A 204 -15.20 0.71 -9.64
N HIS A 205 -14.23 1.58 -9.36
CA HIS A 205 -12.86 1.13 -9.10
C HIS A 205 -12.81 0.06 -8.02
N ALA A 206 -13.44 0.31 -6.86
CA ALA A 206 -13.37 -0.61 -5.73
C ALA A 206 -13.96 -1.98 -6.04
N VAL A 207 -15.12 -2.04 -6.70
CA VAL A 207 -15.77 -3.31 -7.10
C VAL A 207 -14.90 -4.06 -8.11
N TYR A 208 -14.51 -3.38 -9.18
CA TYR A 208 -13.73 -4.00 -10.26
C TYR A 208 -12.33 -4.41 -9.81
N GLU A 209 -11.69 -3.64 -8.92
CA GLU A 209 -10.36 -4.00 -8.39
C GLU A 209 -10.44 -5.23 -7.48
N ASN A 210 -11.50 -5.37 -6.69
CA ASN A 210 -11.74 -6.58 -5.90
C ASN A 210 -11.88 -7.81 -6.81
N GLN A 211 -12.71 -7.74 -7.85
CA GLN A 211 -12.87 -8.82 -8.83
C GLN A 211 -11.57 -9.11 -9.60
N ARG A 212 -10.80 -8.05 -9.91
CA ARG A 212 -9.49 -8.17 -10.57
C ARG A 212 -8.48 -8.88 -9.68
N THR A 213 -8.50 -8.59 -8.38
CA THR A 213 -7.62 -9.25 -7.40
C THR A 213 -7.91 -10.75 -7.29
N ILE A 214 -9.19 -11.14 -7.25
CA ILE A 214 -9.60 -12.55 -7.26
C ILE A 214 -9.09 -13.27 -8.52
N LYS A 215 -9.24 -12.64 -9.69
CA LYS A 215 -8.73 -13.17 -10.96
C LYS A 215 -7.19 -13.25 -10.97
N ALA A 216 -6.50 -12.29 -10.33
CA ALA A 216 -5.04 -12.25 -10.23
C ALA A 216 -4.50 -13.40 -9.36
N VAL A 217 -5.14 -13.68 -8.22
CA VAL A 217 -4.78 -14.83 -7.36
C VAL A 217 -4.93 -16.14 -8.12
N LYS A 218 -6.01 -16.30 -8.89
CA LYS A 218 -6.21 -17.48 -9.73
C LYS A 218 -5.08 -17.62 -10.73
N ALA A 219 -4.73 -16.56 -11.45
CA ALA A 219 -3.65 -16.57 -12.43
C ALA A 219 -2.29 -16.97 -11.79
N LEU A 220 -1.98 -16.44 -10.59
CA LEU A 220 -0.77 -16.84 -9.86
C LEU A 220 -0.77 -18.32 -9.47
N LYS A 221 -1.88 -18.84 -8.98
CA LYS A 221 -2.02 -20.27 -8.64
C LYS A 221 -1.88 -21.19 -9.85
N GLU A 222 -2.29 -20.73 -11.03
CA GLU A 222 -2.17 -21.44 -12.31
C GLU A 222 -0.82 -21.18 -12.99
N ASN A 223 0.07 -20.40 -12.39
CA ASN A 223 1.35 -19.97 -12.95
C ASN A 223 1.21 -19.22 -14.30
N ASP A 224 0.08 -18.51 -14.49
CA ASP A 224 -0.20 -17.68 -15.66
C ASP A 224 0.24 -16.23 -15.40
N ILE A 225 1.55 -16.00 -15.49
CA ILE A 225 2.15 -14.70 -15.24
C ILE A 225 1.76 -13.65 -16.29
N GLU A 226 1.45 -14.07 -17.51
CA GLU A 226 1.02 -13.18 -18.58
C GLU A 226 -0.38 -12.61 -18.31
N THR A 227 -1.32 -13.44 -17.84
CA THR A 227 -2.63 -12.96 -17.40
C THR A 227 -2.50 -12.08 -16.16
N PHE A 228 -1.64 -12.43 -15.20
CA PHE A 228 -1.37 -11.60 -14.03
C PHE A 228 -0.85 -10.21 -14.44
N GLY A 229 0.09 -10.13 -15.39
CA GLY A 229 0.60 -8.86 -15.91
C GLY A 229 -0.47 -8.00 -16.60
N LYS A 230 -1.38 -8.61 -17.36
CA LYS A 230 -2.53 -7.89 -17.96
C LYS A 230 -3.46 -7.31 -16.87
N LEU A 231 -3.69 -8.06 -15.80
CA LEU A 231 -4.48 -7.60 -14.66
C LEU A 231 -3.78 -6.45 -13.91
N MET A 232 -2.44 -6.48 -13.77
CA MET A 232 -1.67 -5.36 -13.25
C MET A 232 -1.88 -4.09 -14.10
N ASN A 233 -1.78 -4.21 -15.42
CA ASN A 233 -1.98 -3.08 -16.34
C ASN A 233 -3.40 -2.51 -16.22
N ALA A 234 -4.41 -3.38 -16.18
CA ALA A 234 -5.80 -2.96 -16.01
C ALA A 234 -6.06 -2.29 -14.64
N SER A 235 -5.36 -2.73 -13.59
CA SER A 235 -5.39 -2.10 -12.28
C SER A 235 -4.84 -0.67 -12.34
N HIS A 236 -3.70 -0.44 -13.03
CA HIS A 236 -3.15 0.91 -13.19
C HIS A 236 -4.11 1.85 -13.92
N VAL A 237 -4.72 1.39 -15.01
CA VAL A 237 -5.71 2.17 -15.76
C VAL A 237 -6.87 2.60 -14.85
N SER A 238 -7.40 1.68 -14.05
CA SER A 238 -8.49 1.99 -13.11
C SER A 238 -8.06 2.91 -11.96
N LEU A 239 -6.83 2.76 -11.46
CA LEU A 239 -6.24 3.67 -10.45
C LEU A 239 -6.06 5.10 -11.00
N ARG A 240 -5.68 5.22 -12.29
CA ARG A 240 -5.52 6.49 -12.97
C ARG A 240 -6.86 7.15 -13.31
N ASP A 241 -7.77 6.40 -13.96
CA ASP A 241 -8.95 6.97 -14.64
C ASP A 241 -10.22 6.94 -13.77
N ASP A 242 -10.40 5.89 -12.95
CA ASP A 242 -11.57 5.72 -12.09
C ASP A 242 -11.31 6.18 -10.64
N TYR A 243 -10.15 5.84 -10.06
CA TYR A 243 -9.82 6.19 -8.68
C TYR A 243 -9.04 7.50 -8.54
N GLU A 244 -8.36 7.91 -9.62
CA GLU A 244 -7.57 9.15 -9.71
C GLU A 244 -6.53 9.28 -8.58
N THR A 245 -5.80 8.20 -8.34
CA THR A 245 -4.69 8.13 -7.38
C THR A 245 -3.32 8.08 -8.05
N SER A 246 -3.25 8.14 -9.38
CA SER A 246 -1.99 8.29 -10.08
C SER A 246 -1.59 9.76 -10.23
N CYS A 247 -0.45 10.01 -10.84
CA CYS A 247 -0.01 11.34 -11.25
C CYS A 247 0.71 11.26 -12.60
N PRO A 248 0.83 12.39 -13.33
CA PRO A 248 1.41 12.39 -14.68
C PRO A 248 2.80 11.75 -14.75
N GLU A 249 3.64 11.96 -13.75
CA GLU A 249 4.99 11.42 -13.71
C GLU A 249 4.99 9.88 -13.57
N VAL A 250 4.13 9.35 -12.72
CA VAL A 250 3.96 7.89 -12.55
C VAL A 250 3.35 7.27 -13.80
N ASP A 251 2.37 7.95 -14.40
CA ASP A 251 1.76 7.49 -15.67
C ASP A 251 2.80 7.40 -16.79
N VAL A 252 3.73 8.36 -16.87
CA VAL A 252 4.85 8.27 -17.82
C VAL A 252 5.69 7.02 -17.60
N LEU A 253 6.02 6.69 -16.33
CA LEU A 253 6.78 5.47 -16.04
C LEU A 253 6.05 4.21 -16.50
N VAL A 254 4.75 4.11 -16.25
CA VAL A 254 3.96 2.92 -16.61
C VAL A 254 3.72 2.86 -18.12
N ASP A 255 3.33 3.96 -18.75
CA ASP A 255 3.06 4.01 -20.19
C ASP A 255 4.32 3.70 -21.02
N GLU A 256 5.50 4.15 -20.56
CA GLU A 256 6.76 3.82 -21.22
C GLU A 256 7.21 2.38 -20.94
N ALA A 257 6.98 1.88 -19.72
CA ALA A 257 7.27 0.50 -19.37
C ALA A 257 6.51 -0.48 -20.29
N TRP A 258 5.22 -0.24 -20.56
CA TRP A 258 4.39 -1.10 -21.41
C TRP A 258 4.88 -1.20 -22.87
N LYS A 259 5.66 -0.23 -23.34
CA LYS A 259 6.22 -0.23 -24.71
C LYS A 259 7.49 -1.06 -24.84
N ILE A 260 8.10 -1.45 -23.72
CA ILE A 260 9.37 -2.16 -23.74
C ILE A 260 9.13 -3.66 -23.89
N PRO A 261 9.67 -4.30 -24.94
CA PRO A 261 9.58 -5.76 -25.08
C PRO A 261 10.16 -6.47 -23.86
N GLY A 262 9.45 -7.48 -23.36
CA GLY A 262 9.83 -8.22 -22.16
C GLY A 262 9.25 -7.68 -20.84
N VAL A 263 8.50 -6.55 -20.87
CA VAL A 263 7.66 -6.14 -19.74
C VAL A 263 6.35 -6.91 -19.81
N ILE A 264 6.06 -7.68 -18.76
CA ILE A 264 4.86 -8.51 -18.64
C ILE A 264 3.69 -7.68 -18.10
N GLY A 265 3.98 -6.80 -17.13
CA GLY A 265 3.00 -5.88 -16.56
C GLY A 265 3.67 -4.78 -15.75
N SER A 266 3.00 -3.64 -15.63
CA SER A 266 3.47 -2.50 -14.84
C SER A 266 2.29 -1.71 -14.28
N ARG A 267 2.41 -1.27 -13.02
CA ARG A 267 1.40 -0.43 -12.35
C ARG A 267 2.03 0.42 -11.25
N ILE A 268 1.30 1.45 -10.85
CA ILE A 268 1.60 2.17 -9.59
C ILE A 268 1.47 1.24 -8.38
N THR A 269 2.23 1.49 -7.31
CA THR A 269 2.13 0.77 -6.04
C THR A 269 2.01 1.73 -4.86
N GLY A 270 1.52 1.21 -3.71
CA GLY A 270 1.26 2.01 -2.51
C GLY A 270 0.02 2.88 -2.60
N GLY A 271 -0.04 3.92 -1.79
CA GLY A 271 -1.20 4.81 -1.68
C GLY A 271 -1.42 5.74 -2.88
N GLY A 272 -0.50 5.79 -3.82
CA GLY A 272 -0.61 6.63 -5.01
C GLY A 272 -0.10 8.07 -4.82
N PHE A 273 -0.52 8.96 -5.70
CA PHE A 273 -0.16 10.37 -5.76
C PHE A 273 1.35 10.63 -5.93
N GLY A 274 2.08 9.71 -6.53
CA GLY A 274 3.53 9.71 -6.70
C GLY A 274 4.14 8.38 -6.24
N GLY A 275 5.41 8.40 -5.84
CA GLY A 275 6.10 7.23 -5.31
C GLY A 275 6.59 6.29 -6.39
N CYS A 276 6.31 4.98 -6.25
CA CYS A 276 6.87 3.96 -7.09
C CYS A 276 5.87 3.28 -8.03
N THR A 277 6.42 2.70 -9.10
CA THR A 277 5.76 1.67 -9.89
C THR A 277 6.37 0.30 -9.61
N VAL A 278 5.59 -0.74 -9.83
CA VAL A 278 6.05 -2.13 -9.82
C VAL A 278 5.84 -2.73 -11.20
N SER A 279 6.90 -3.33 -11.76
CA SER A 279 6.89 -3.96 -13.07
C SER A 279 7.38 -5.39 -12.98
N ILE A 280 6.82 -6.30 -13.77
CA ILE A 280 7.38 -7.64 -13.98
C ILE A 280 8.09 -7.61 -15.33
N VAL A 281 9.40 -7.86 -15.30
CA VAL A 281 10.29 -7.71 -16.44
C VAL A 281 11.09 -8.99 -16.64
N LYS A 282 11.13 -9.51 -17.88
CA LYS A 282 11.96 -10.65 -18.25
C LYS A 282 13.43 -10.35 -18.03
N ASP A 283 14.19 -11.33 -17.56
CA ASP A 283 15.60 -11.17 -17.19
C ASP A 283 16.44 -10.55 -18.31
N GLU A 284 16.24 -11.01 -19.55
CA GLU A 284 16.94 -10.49 -20.72
C GLU A 284 16.58 -9.04 -21.08
N ALA A 285 15.46 -8.53 -20.57
CA ALA A 285 14.99 -7.17 -20.88
C ALA A 285 15.34 -6.14 -19.78
N ILE A 286 15.88 -6.53 -18.62
CA ILE A 286 16.06 -5.66 -17.47
C ILE A 286 16.98 -4.47 -17.78
N ASP A 287 18.11 -4.68 -18.43
CA ASP A 287 19.06 -3.60 -18.73
C ASP A 287 18.46 -2.62 -19.75
N GLN A 288 17.78 -3.14 -20.78
CA GLN A 288 17.06 -2.33 -21.75
C GLN A 288 15.90 -1.58 -21.10
N PHE A 289 15.16 -2.22 -20.20
CA PHE A 289 14.08 -1.61 -19.43
C PHE A 289 14.59 -0.39 -18.65
N LYS A 290 15.66 -0.56 -17.87
CA LYS A 290 16.23 0.55 -17.09
C LYS A 290 16.72 1.69 -17.99
N ALA A 291 17.46 1.38 -19.05
CA ALA A 291 18.00 2.39 -19.95
C ALA A 291 16.90 3.17 -20.69
N ASN A 292 15.93 2.47 -21.26
CA ASN A 292 14.85 3.10 -22.03
C ASN A 292 13.92 3.91 -21.13
N LEU A 293 13.58 3.36 -19.96
CA LEU A 293 12.70 4.03 -19.01
C LEU A 293 13.36 5.29 -18.44
N THR A 294 14.65 5.21 -18.07
CA THR A 294 15.41 6.39 -17.61
C THR A 294 15.39 7.49 -18.65
N LYS A 295 15.78 7.15 -19.90
CA LYS A 295 15.82 8.13 -21.00
C LYS A 295 14.46 8.78 -21.23
N ALA A 296 13.40 7.98 -21.36
CA ALA A 296 12.06 8.52 -21.63
C ALA A 296 11.53 9.36 -20.45
N TYR A 297 11.85 8.98 -19.23
CA TYR A 297 11.43 9.71 -18.03
C TYR A 297 12.18 11.03 -17.88
N GLU A 298 13.49 11.07 -18.13
CA GLU A 298 14.28 12.28 -18.12
C GLU A 298 13.82 13.27 -19.20
N GLU A 299 13.52 12.78 -20.41
CA GLU A 299 13.01 13.61 -21.52
C GLU A 299 11.64 14.21 -21.22
N LYS A 300 10.73 13.46 -20.55
CA LYS A 300 9.34 13.87 -20.35
C LYS A 300 9.08 14.56 -19.01
N VAL A 301 9.82 14.22 -17.98
CA VAL A 301 9.60 14.66 -16.60
C VAL A 301 10.76 15.52 -16.08
N GLY A 302 11.94 15.39 -16.65
CA GLY A 302 13.14 16.11 -16.21
C GLY A 302 13.74 15.58 -14.90
N LYS A 303 13.45 14.34 -14.52
CA LYS A 303 13.98 13.67 -13.34
C LYS A 303 14.55 12.31 -13.71
N THR A 304 15.55 11.86 -12.97
CA THR A 304 16.13 10.50 -13.11
C THR A 304 15.40 9.55 -12.15
N PRO A 305 14.79 8.46 -12.62
CA PRO A 305 14.16 7.46 -11.75
C PRO A 305 15.22 6.57 -11.09
N GLU A 306 14.87 5.96 -9.96
CA GLU A 306 15.70 4.96 -9.27
C GLU A 306 15.05 3.57 -9.36
N PHE A 307 15.90 2.54 -9.43
CA PHE A 307 15.43 1.15 -9.58
C PHE A 307 15.90 0.27 -8.41
#